data_745722510ef96bd94f878dfdf903c33b
#
_entry.id   745722510ef96bd94f878dfdf903c33b
#
_cell.length_a   1.000
_cell.length_b   1.000
_cell.length_c   1.000
_cell.angle_alpha   90.00
_cell.angle_beta   90.00
_cell.angle_gamma   90.00
#
_symmetry.space_group_name_H-M   'P 1'
#
loop_
_entity.id
_entity.type
_entity.pdbx_description
1 polymer ?
#
loop_
_entity_poly.entity_id
_entity_poly.type
_entity_poly.pdbx_seq_one_letter_code
_entity_poly.pdbx_strand_id
1 'polypeptide(L)'
;MAARLDYLVKSKNRCVVAYSSDGGGGNVNFDIGPSAFCSNITEFTGEFATKGLTFTSACLSRVIGSAGGNAGTIEIAFAGSAPHQAFQVPFASVVDANFERFTIQNLSTGSTGMATITNRLSSGATASIVMEFVTRHV
;
A
#
# COMPACT_ATOMS: atom_id res chain seq x y z
N MET A 1 11.20 19.01 -3.76
CA MET A 1 10.03 18.16 -3.46
C MET A 1 10.51 16.83 -2.91
N ALA A 2 9.99 16.40 -1.82
CA ALA A 2 10.31 15.12 -1.24
C ALA A 2 9.04 14.29 -1.04
N ALA A 3 9.06 13.08 -1.57
CA ALA A 3 8.10 12.06 -1.19
C ALA A 3 8.74 11.22 -0.09
N ARG A 4 8.00 10.95 0.95
CA ARG A 4 8.45 10.18 2.10
C ARG A 4 7.51 9.02 2.35
N LEU A 5 8.09 7.86 2.63
CA LEU A 5 7.35 6.65 2.93
C LEU A 5 7.93 6.00 4.18
N ASP A 6 7.09 5.79 5.18
CA ASP A 6 7.48 5.19 6.44
C ASP A 6 6.58 4.01 6.78
N TYR A 7 7.16 2.92 7.23
CA TYR A 7 6.43 1.80 7.79
C TYR A 7 6.17 2.08 9.28
N LEU A 8 4.91 2.35 9.61
CA LEU A 8 4.51 2.68 10.98
C LEU A 8 4.31 1.43 11.84
N VAL A 9 3.84 0.36 11.23
CA VAL A 9 3.60 -0.93 11.90
C VAL A 9 4.04 -2.06 10.99
N LYS A 10 4.80 -3.00 11.55
CA LYS A 10 5.13 -4.27 10.92
C LYS A 10 4.81 -5.37 11.91
N SER A 11 3.79 -6.16 11.64
CA SER A 11 3.40 -7.30 12.45
C SER A 11 3.12 -8.50 11.55
N LYS A 12 2.89 -9.67 12.13
CA LYS A 12 2.64 -10.89 11.35
C LYS A 12 1.45 -10.77 10.38
N ASN A 13 0.44 -9.98 10.75
CA ASN A 13 -0.80 -9.93 10.01
C ASN A 13 -1.08 -8.57 9.39
N ARG A 14 -0.30 -7.56 9.72
CA ARG A 14 -0.63 -6.19 9.40
C ARG A 14 0.61 -5.35 9.13
N CYS A 15 0.53 -4.54 8.10
CA CYS A 15 1.54 -3.56 7.75
C CYS A 15 0.85 -2.21 7.54
N VAL A 16 1.31 -1.18 8.23
CA VAL A 16 0.79 0.18 8.09
C VAL A 16 1.88 1.06 7.53
N VAL A 17 1.59 1.71 6.40
CA VAL A 17 2.55 2.51 5.65
C VAL A 17 2.01 3.93 5.52
N ALA A 18 2.83 4.91 5.88
CA ALA A 18 2.51 6.32 5.71
C ALA A 18 3.28 6.90 4.52
N TYR A 19 2.55 7.55 3.63
CA TYR A 19 3.10 8.28 2.50
C TYR A 19 2.81 9.77 2.67
N SER A 20 3.80 10.60 2.44
CA SER A 20 3.62 12.04 2.38
C SER A 20 4.42 12.65 1.24
N SER A 21 3.90 13.72 0.66
CA SER A 21 4.55 14.47 -0.39
C SER A 21 4.22 15.94 -0.26
N ASP A 22 5.20 16.79 -0.51
CA ASP A 22 5.03 18.25 -0.55
C ASP A 22 5.02 18.81 -1.96
N GLY A 23 4.85 17.96 -2.95
CA GLY A 23 4.77 18.37 -4.35
C GLY A 23 4.19 17.25 -5.21
N GLY A 24 3.47 17.61 -6.25
CA GLY A 24 2.89 16.64 -7.18
C GLY A 24 3.94 15.94 -8.03
N GLY A 25 3.58 14.78 -8.55
CA GLY A 25 4.37 14.00 -9.48
C GLY A 25 5.22 12.91 -8.84
N GLY A 26 5.59 11.92 -9.63
CA GLY A 26 6.47 10.84 -9.25
C GLY A 26 5.77 9.57 -8.76
N ASN A 27 6.57 8.50 -8.73
CA ASN A 27 6.13 7.17 -8.29
C ASN A 27 7.00 6.73 -7.12
N VAL A 28 6.42 6.02 -6.18
CA VAL A 28 7.13 5.35 -5.09
C VAL A 28 6.71 3.89 -5.06
N ASN A 29 7.68 2.99 -5.16
CA ASN A 29 7.47 1.56 -4.99
C ASN A 29 7.83 1.16 -3.57
N PHE A 30 7.06 0.29 -2.97
CA PHE A 30 7.34 -0.20 -1.63
C PHE A 30 6.94 -1.65 -1.46
N ASP A 31 7.66 -2.35 -0.58
CA ASP A 31 7.47 -3.78 -0.33
C ASP A 31 6.21 -4.02 0.50
N ILE A 32 5.37 -4.93 0.03
CA ILE A 32 4.21 -5.49 0.75
C ILE A 32 4.27 -7.02 0.80
N GLY A 33 5.46 -7.59 0.58
CA GLY A 33 5.72 -8.99 0.77
C GLY A 33 5.96 -9.34 2.25
N PRO A 34 6.38 -10.57 2.56
CA PRO A 34 6.53 -11.01 3.96
C PRO A 34 7.44 -10.12 4.81
N SER A 35 8.50 -9.55 4.23
CA SER A 35 9.43 -8.67 4.95
C SER A 35 8.80 -7.36 5.42
N ALA A 36 7.71 -6.92 4.78
CA ALA A 36 6.98 -5.72 5.18
C ALA A 36 6.13 -5.94 6.43
N PHE A 37 5.80 -7.19 6.74
CA PHE A 37 4.96 -7.55 7.90
C PHE A 37 5.76 -7.98 9.12
N CYS A 38 6.96 -8.52 8.93
CA CYS A 38 7.77 -9.00 10.04
C CYS A 38 9.25 -8.72 9.77
N SER A 39 9.95 -8.18 10.77
CA SER A 39 11.38 -7.91 10.65
C SER A 39 12.22 -9.20 10.57
N ASN A 40 11.72 -10.31 11.09
CA ASN A 40 12.33 -11.63 10.97
C ASN A 40 11.50 -12.49 10.03
N ILE A 41 11.83 -12.40 8.75
CA ILE A 41 11.08 -13.10 7.70
C ILE A 41 11.14 -14.62 7.85
N THR A 42 12.26 -15.16 8.31
CA THR A 42 12.41 -16.61 8.48
C THR A 42 11.47 -17.14 9.56
N GLU A 43 11.38 -16.44 10.70
CA GLU A 43 10.45 -16.77 11.75
C GLU A 43 9.00 -16.65 11.28
N PHE A 44 8.70 -15.57 10.60
CA PHE A 44 7.37 -15.34 10.02
C PHE A 44 6.94 -16.47 9.10
N THR A 45 7.77 -16.78 8.09
CA THR A 45 7.44 -17.84 7.11
C THR A 45 7.43 -19.21 7.74
N GLY A 46 8.33 -19.49 8.70
CA GLY A 46 8.39 -20.75 9.41
C GLY A 46 7.15 -21.02 10.25
N GLU A 47 6.62 -20.01 10.95
CA GLU A 47 5.41 -20.15 11.75
C GLU A 47 4.20 -20.55 10.89
N PHE A 48 4.01 -19.86 9.76
CA PHE A 48 2.91 -20.17 8.86
C PHE A 48 3.11 -21.52 8.15
N ALA A 49 4.32 -21.86 7.79
CA ALA A 49 4.64 -23.15 7.19
C ALA A 49 4.31 -24.31 8.14
N THR A 50 4.56 -24.15 9.44
CA THR A 50 4.21 -25.15 10.46
C THR A 50 2.71 -25.41 10.52
N LYS A 51 1.91 -24.38 10.21
CA LYS A 51 0.45 -24.49 10.15
C LYS A 51 -0.06 -24.92 8.78
N GLY A 52 0.82 -25.25 7.85
CA GLY A 52 0.45 -25.61 6.48
C GLY A 52 -0.04 -24.43 5.65
N LEU A 53 0.33 -23.22 6.04
CA LEU A 53 -0.09 -21.99 5.36
C LEU A 53 1.07 -21.34 4.61
N THR A 54 0.78 -20.82 3.44
CA THR A 54 1.75 -20.09 2.62
C THR A 54 1.28 -18.67 2.42
N PHE A 55 2.19 -17.71 2.58
CA PHE A 55 1.91 -16.33 2.26
C PHE A 55 1.67 -16.20 0.76
N THR A 56 0.50 -15.71 0.37
CA THR A 56 0.17 -15.53 -1.06
C THR A 56 0.26 -14.08 -1.49
N SER A 57 -0.25 -13.16 -0.69
CA SER A 57 -0.24 -11.74 -1.01
C SER A 57 -0.69 -10.92 0.19
N ALA A 58 -0.49 -9.62 0.10
CA ALA A 58 -1.13 -8.65 0.97
C ALA A 58 -2.42 -8.14 0.31
N CYS A 59 -3.38 -7.76 1.14
CA CYS A 59 -4.63 -7.13 0.72
C CYS A 59 -4.70 -5.74 1.33
N LEU A 60 -5.27 -4.79 0.60
CA LEU A 60 -5.49 -3.43 1.13
C LEU A 60 -6.75 -3.43 2.01
N SER A 61 -6.60 -3.05 3.27
CA SER A 61 -7.71 -3.05 4.22
C SER A 61 -8.22 -1.66 4.59
N ARG A 62 -7.37 -0.63 4.52
CA ARG A 62 -7.76 0.72 4.89
C ARG A 62 -6.89 1.77 4.22
N VAL A 63 -7.50 2.89 3.86
CA VAL A 63 -6.82 4.09 3.37
C VAL A 63 -7.40 5.30 4.07
N ILE A 64 -6.55 6.05 4.77
CA ILE A 64 -6.94 7.30 5.43
C ILE A 64 -5.96 8.38 4.96
N GLY A 65 -6.48 9.52 4.59
CA GLY A 65 -5.60 10.61 4.25
C GLY A 65 -6.26 11.75 3.51
N SER A 66 -5.42 12.62 3.01
CA SER A 66 -5.86 13.79 2.26
C SER A 66 -4.92 14.08 1.11
N ALA A 67 -5.47 14.65 0.08
CA ALA A 67 -4.72 15.16 -1.07
C ALA A 67 -5.17 16.59 -1.35
N GLY A 68 -4.22 17.46 -1.60
CA GLY A 68 -4.48 18.85 -1.97
C GLY A 68 -4.47 19.03 -3.49
N GLY A 69 -4.25 20.27 -3.91
CA GLY A 69 -4.14 20.62 -5.32
C GLY A 69 -5.48 20.95 -5.98
N ASN A 70 -5.43 21.16 -7.29
CA ASN A 70 -6.59 21.55 -8.09
C ASN A 70 -6.83 20.61 -9.27
N ALA A 71 -6.06 19.55 -9.40
CA ALA A 71 -6.22 18.55 -10.44
C ALA A 71 -5.48 17.26 -10.06
N GLY A 72 -5.89 16.15 -10.66
CA GLY A 72 -5.20 14.88 -10.56
C GLY A 72 -5.66 13.98 -9.44
N THR A 73 -4.90 12.91 -9.25
CA THR A 73 -5.18 11.86 -8.26
C THR A 73 -3.90 11.28 -7.71
N ILE A 74 -3.98 10.63 -6.56
CA ILE A 74 -2.97 9.69 -6.11
C ILE A 74 -3.52 8.29 -6.32
N GLU A 75 -2.75 7.44 -6.99
CA GLU A 75 -3.14 6.07 -7.31
C GLU A 75 -2.33 5.10 -6.48
N ILE A 76 -3.02 4.15 -5.85
CA ILE A 76 -2.40 3.04 -5.12
C ILE A 76 -2.64 1.77 -5.92
N ALA A 77 -1.57 1.08 -6.30
CA ALA A 77 -1.66 -0.10 -7.14
C ALA A 77 -0.78 -1.23 -6.60
N PHE A 78 -1.23 -2.46 -6.83
CA PHE A 78 -0.38 -3.64 -6.67
C PHE A 78 0.48 -3.79 -7.92
N ALA A 79 1.80 -3.85 -7.74
CA ALA A 79 2.74 -3.89 -8.86
C ALA A 79 2.84 -5.27 -9.48
N GLY A 80 3.06 -5.29 -10.80
CA GLY A 80 3.22 -6.51 -11.58
C GLY A 80 3.36 -6.17 -13.05
N SER A 81 3.51 -7.17 -13.91
CA SER A 81 3.54 -6.97 -15.35
C SER A 81 2.19 -6.44 -15.87
N ALA A 82 1.09 -6.84 -15.23
CA ALA A 82 -0.21 -6.20 -15.38
C ALA A 82 -0.65 -5.73 -13.99
N PRO A 83 -0.37 -4.47 -13.62
CA PRO A 83 -0.67 -3.97 -12.28
C PRO A 83 -2.17 -3.86 -12.02
N HIS A 84 -2.55 -3.98 -10.76
CA HIS A 84 -3.93 -3.84 -10.32
C HIS A 84 -4.06 -2.54 -9.53
N GLN A 85 -4.79 -1.57 -10.07
CA GLN A 85 -5.08 -0.32 -9.39
C GLN A 85 -6.12 -0.55 -8.32
N ALA A 86 -5.69 -0.43 -7.05
CA ALA A 86 -6.54 -0.78 -5.93
C ALA A 86 -7.39 0.39 -5.43
N PHE A 87 -6.85 1.61 -5.44
CA PHE A 87 -7.54 2.77 -4.88
C PHE A 87 -7.01 4.07 -5.43
N GLN A 88 -7.87 5.08 -5.52
CA GLN A 88 -7.50 6.43 -5.94
C GLN A 88 -7.96 7.45 -4.90
N VAL A 89 -7.09 8.43 -4.62
CA VAL A 89 -7.43 9.60 -3.78
C VAL A 89 -7.46 10.81 -4.70
N PRO A 90 -8.64 11.41 -4.94
CA PRO A 90 -8.74 12.57 -5.82
C PRO A 90 -8.15 13.82 -5.16
N PHE A 91 -7.82 14.81 -5.98
CA PHE A 91 -7.36 16.11 -5.49
C PHE A 91 -8.41 16.77 -4.59
N ALA A 92 -7.97 17.67 -3.72
CA ALA A 92 -8.82 18.44 -2.81
C ALA A 92 -9.81 17.57 -2.02
N SER A 93 -9.37 16.39 -1.57
CA SER A 93 -10.24 15.45 -0.87
C SER A 93 -9.61 14.95 0.44
N VAL A 94 -10.50 14.48 1.32
CA VAL A 94 -10.15 13.72 2.51
C VAL A 94 -10.84 12.38 2.39
N VAL A 95 -10.10 11.29 2.62
CA VAL A 95 -10.64 9.94 2.51
C VAL A 95 -10.45 9.18 3.82
N ASP A 96 -11.44 8.36 4.14
CA ASP A 96 -11.36 7.35 5.19
C ASP A 96 -12.13 6.14 4.67
N ALA A 97 -11.41 5.28 3.95
CA ALA A 97 -11.98 4.10 3.32
C ALA A 97 -11.57 2.86 4.10
N ASN A 98 -12.54 2.16 4.65
CA ASN A 98 -12.35 0.96 5.45
C ASN A 98 -12.87 -0.25 4.69
N PHE A 99 -11.97 -1.17 4.35
CA PHE A 99 -12.26 -2.40 3.62
C PHE A 99 -12.08 -3.64 4.49
N GLU A 100 -12.14 -3.52 5.81
CA GLU A 100 -11.86 -4.65 6.72
C GLU A 100 -12.76 -5.85 6.47
N ARG A 101 -14.00 -5.64 6.05
CA ARG A 101 -14.95 -6.72 5.74
C ARG A 101 -14.74 -7.32 4.35
N PHE A 102 -14.26 -6.51 3.41
CA PHE A 102 -14.04 -6.89 2.01
C PHE A 102 -12.73 -6.27 1.54
N THR A 103 -11.62 -6.83 2.00
CA THR A 103 -10.29 -6.32 1.63
C THR A 103 -10.09 -6.36 0.11
N ILE A 104 -9.37 -5.37 -0.40
CA ILE A 104 -9.01 -5.31 -1.81
C ILE A 104 -7.85 -6.26 -2.05
N GLN A 105 -8.12 -7.34 -2.76
CA GLN A 105 -7.13 -8.37 -3.06
C GLN A 105 -6.22 -7.93 -4.19
N ASN A 106 -5.00 -8.45 -4.18
CA ASN A 106 -4.03 -8.23 -5.25
C ASN A 106 -4.40 -9.10 -6.46
N LEU A 107 -4.96 -8.48 -7.48
CA LEU A 107 -5.33 -9.13 -8.74
C LEU A 107 -4.33 -8.82 -9.87
N SER A 108 -3.14 -8.31 -9.54
CA SER A 108 -2.10 -8.06 -10.52
C SER A 108 -1.58 -9.37 -11.12
N THR A 109 -1.18 -9.33 -12.38
CA THR A 109 -0.49 -10.44 -13.05
C THR A 109 1.01 -10.26 -12.91
N GLY A 110 1.74 -11.31 -12.62
CA GLY A 110 3.18 -11.25 -12.43
C GLY A 110 3.57 -10.36 -11.24
N SER A 111 2.86 -10.52 -10.13
CA SER A 111 3.07 -9.74 -8.92
C SER A 111 4.52 -9.81 -8.43
N THR A 112 5.08 -8.65 -8.10
CA THR A 112 6.45 -8.51 -7.60
C THR A 112 6.52 -8.48 -6.07
N GLY A 113 5.38 -8.53 -5.36
CA GLY A 113 5.34 -8.32 -3.92
C GLY A 113 5.50 -6.86 -3.53
N MET A 114 5.26 -5.95 -4.45
CA MET A 114 5.40 -4.51 -4.28
C MET A 114 4.07 -3.83 -4.51
N ALA A 115 3.90 -2.68 -3.88
CA ALA A 115 2.85 -1.72 -4.23
C ALA A 115 3.49 -0.45 -4.76
N THR A 116 2.74 0.31 -5.52
CA THR A 116 3.19 1.57 -6.11
C THR A 116 2.20 2.67 -5.78
N ILE A 117 2.72 3.81 -5.33
CA ILE A 117 1.96 5.05 -5.26
C ILE A 117 2.39 5.91 -6.43
N THR A 118 1.43 6.29 -7.27
CA THR A 118 1.64 7.23 -8.36
C THR A 118 0.95 8.53 -8.01
N ASN A 119 1.74 9.58 -7.85
CA ASN A 119 1.24 10.91 -7.52
C ASN A 119 1.07 11.70 -8.81
N ARG A 120 -0.19 11.88 -9.23
CA ARG A 120 -0.57 12.65 -10.42
C ARG A 120 -1.24 13.97 -10.06
N LEU A 121 -1.05 14.44 -8.82
CA LEU A 121 -1.59 15.72 -8.39
C LEU A 121 -0.90 16.87 -9.13
N SER A 122 -1.58 18.00 -9.17
CA SER A 122 -1.01 19.22 -9.72
C SER A 122 0.27 19.64 -9.00
N SER A 123 1.14 20.37 -9.69
CA SER A 123 2.41 20.84 -9.15
C SER A 123 2.20 21.62 -7.84
N GLY A 124 3.04 21.32 -6.84
CA GLY A 124 2.99 21.95 -5.53
C GLY A 124 1.93 21.42 -4.59
N ALA A 125 1.11 20.46 -5.02
CA ALA A 125 0.09 19.85 -4.17
C ALA A 125 0.72 18.98 -3.08
N THR A 126 0.18 19.06 -1.87
CA THR A 126 0.61 18.24 -0.74
C THR A 126 -0.32 17.06 -0.55
N ALA A 127 0.21 15.97 -0.01
CA ALA A 127 -0.58 14.78 0.30
C ALA A 127 -0.04 14.08 1.54
N SER A 128 -0.94 13.46 2.28
CA SER A 128 -0.60 12.62 3.43
C SER A 128 -1.59 11.47 3.47
N ILE A 129 -1.10 10.23 3.31
CA ILE A 129 -1.92 9.05 3.18
C ILE A 129 -1.35 7.94 4.05
N VAL A 130 -2.21 7.29 4.82
CA VAL A 130 -1.88 6.10 5.60
C VAL A 130 -2.65 4.93 5.03
N MET A 131 -1.93 3.86 4.72
CA MET A 131 -2.48 2.64 4.13
C MET A 131 -2.25 1.47 5.08
N GLU A 132 -3.25 0.63 5.24
CA GLU A 132 -3.12 -0.61 5.95
C GLU A 132 -3.26 -1.79 5.00
N PHE A 133 -2.28 -2.68 5.04
CA PHE A 133 -2.30 -3.95 4.32
C PHE A 133 -2.37 -5.09 5.33
N VAL A 134 -3.11 -6.13 4.99
CA VAL A 134 -3.23 -7.35 5.81
C VAL A 134 -2.76 -8.55 5.02
N THR A 135 -2.26 -9.55 5.72
CA THR A 135 -1.75 -10.76 5.08
C THR A 135 -2.87 -11.68 4.61
N ARG A 136 -2.61 -12.36 3.50
CA ARG A 136 -3.44 -13.45 3.01
C ARG A 136 -2.59 -14.71 2.93
N HIS A 137 -3.09 -15.79 3.52
CA HIS A 137 -2.47 -17.10 3.53
C HIS A 137 -3.46 -18.17 3.08
N VAL A 138 -2.97 -19.16 2.42
CA VAL A 138 -3.73 -20.35 2.00
C VAL A 138 -2.98 -21.63 2.27
#